data_7d4839cc05e66e469cc102017ddf4bf0
#
_entry.id   7d4839cc05e66e469cc102017ddf4bf0
#
_cell.length_a   1.000
_cell.length_b   1.000
_cell.length_c   1.000
_cell.angle_alpha   90.00
_cell.angle_beta   90.00
_cell.angle_gamma   90.00
#
_symmetry.space_group_name_H-M   'P 1'
#
loop_
_entity.id
_entity.type
_entity.pdbx_description
1 polymer ?
#
loop_
_entity_poly.entity_id
_entity_poly.type
_entity_poly.pdbx_seq_one_letter_code
_entity_poly.pdbx_strand_id
1 'polypeptide(L)'
;EEDDRGTFIMNAKDLNMLAHLQALADAGVDSIKIEGRNKKAFYVATVVGAYRRVLDGEPPEVVADELLAVSHRPYGTGFYFSEAEQATAYDGYEQETMHVADVVASSPRHPERSVQREVEGFPDDPQYLYLLCRNRFAEGDELEVLAPHESSRRLIVRDLHWLNTFG
;
A
#
# COMPACT_ATOMS: atom_id res chain seq x y z
N GLU A 1 -24.92 -0.56 17.91
CA GLU A 1 -25.91 -1.47 17.29
C GLU A 1 -25.73 -2.88 17.81
N GLU A 2 -26.81 -3.63 17.86
CA GLU A 2 -26.86 -5.03 18.28
C GLU A 2 -27.61 -5.83 17.22
N ASP A 3 -27.03 -6.95 16.80
CA ASP A 3 -27.67 -7.90 15.90
C ASP A 3 -27.44 -9.34 16.39
N ASP A 4 -27.93 -10.35 15.64
CA ASP A 4 -27.77 -11.78 15.99
C ASP A 4 -26.33 -12.24 16.11
N ARG A 5 -25.34 -11.45 15.64
CA ARG A 5 -23.91 -11.71 15.70
C ARG A 5 -23.21 -11.04 16.90
N GLY A 6 -23.88 -10.13 17.59
CA GLY A 6 -23.37 -9.47 18.77
C GLY A 6 -23.61 -7.96 18.81
N THR A 7 -22.97 -7.30 19.77
CA THR A 7 -23.07 -5.85 19.97
C THR A 7 -21.86 -5.16 19.34
N PHE A 8 -22.12 -4.23 18.41
CA PHE A 8 -21.08 -3.42 17.74
C PHE A 8 -21.03 -2.05 18.40
N ILE A 9 -19.94 -1.79 19.13
CA ILE A 9 -19.71 -0.50 19.79
C ILE A 9 -18.52 0.15 19.11
N MET A 10 -18.71 1.35 18.54
CA MET A 10 -17.66 2.16 17.89
C MET A 10 -16.93 1.43 16.75
N ASN A 11 -17.62 0.59 16.00
CA ASN A 11 -17.06 -0.09 14.83
C ASN A 11 -17.09 0.84 13.60
N ALA A 12 -16.25 1.87 13.61
CA ALA A 12 -16.19 2.87 12.55
C ALA A 12 -15.59 2.28 11.25
N LYS A 13 -16.04 2.77 10.11
CA LYS A 13 -15.37 2.59 8.81
C LYS A 13 -14.03 3.32 8.82
N ASP A 14 -13.10 2.89 7.97
CA ASP A 14 -11.86 3.63 7.75
C ASP A 14 -12.14 4.87 6.89
N LEU A 15 -11.64 6.03 7.35
CA LEU A 15 -11.83 7.30 6.65
C LEU A 15 -10.98 7.33 5.38
N ASN A 16 -11.62 7.48 4.24
CA ASN A 16 -10.98 7.65 2.95
C ASN A 16 -11.49 8.92 2.26
N MET A 17 -10.61 9.91 2.12
CA MET A 17 -10.90 11.20 1.51
C MET A 17 -10.18 11.40 0.17
N LEU A 18 -9.65 10.32 -0.44
CA LEU A 18 -8.87 10.39 -1.67
C LEU A 18 -9.59 11.14 -2.78
N ALA A 19 -10.86 10.83 -3.01
CA ALA A 19 -11.68 11.49 -4.04
C ALA A 19 -12.08 12.94 -3.71
N HIS A 20 -11.78 13.40 -2.50
CA HIS A 20 -12.23 14.71 -1.99
C HIS A 20 -11.08 15.64 -1.63
N LEU A 21 -9.85 15.32 -2.07
CA LEU A 21 -8.66 16.11 -1.74
C LEU A 21 -8.75 17.55 -2.24
N GLN A 22 -9.31 17.76 -3.44
CA GLN A 22 -9.51 19.09 -3.97
C GLN A 22 -10.49 19.91 -3.10
N ALA A 23 -11.58 19.30 -2.67
CA ALA A 23 -12.55 19.96 -1.79
C ALA A 23 -11.93 20.34 -0.44
N LEU A 24 -11.04 19.52 0.11
CA LEU A 24 -10.30 19.85 1.32
C LEU A 24 -9.33 21.02 1.10
N ALA A 25 -8.62 21.04 -0.02
CA ALA A 25 -7.74 22.15 -0.37
C ALA A 25 -8.52 23.47 -0.57
N ASP A 26 -9.66 23.41 -1.27
CA ASP A 26 -10.54 24.57 -1.49
C ASP A 26 -11.13 25.10 -0.18
N ALA A 27 -11.33 24.24 0.80
CA ALA A 27 -11.75 24.62 2.16
C ALA A 27 -10.63 25.19 3.03
N GLY A 28 -9.39 25.26 2.52
CA GLY A 28 -8.24 25.85 3.21
C GLY A 28 -7.49 24.87 4.12
N VAL A 29 -7.58 23.57 3.86
CA VAL A 29 -6.79 22.56 4.58
C VAL A 29 -5.35 22.56 4.06
N ASP A 30 -4.38 22.94 4.89
CA ASP A 30 -2.97 23.04 4.52
C ASP A 30 -2.23 21.68 4.57
N SER A 31 -2.68 20.75 5.40
CA SER A 31 -2.02 19.47 5.54
C SER A 31 -2.98 18.35 5.92
N ILE A 32 -2.63 17.12 5.50
CA ILE A 32 -3.42 15.92 5.75
C ILE A 32 -2.55 14.93 6.56
N LYS A 33 -3.12 14.43 7.65
CA LYS A 33 -2.47 13.39 8.45
C LYS A 33 -3.04 12.03 8.09
N ILE A 34 -2.17 11.12 7.67
CA ILE A 34 -2.50 9.71 7.44
C ILE A 34 -2.11 8.92 8.70
N GLU A 35 -3.06 8.15 9.23
CA GLU A 35 -2.80 7.32 10.41
C GLU A 35 -2.30 5.93 9.99
N GLY A 36 -1.09 5.62 10.38
CA GLY A 36 -0.43 4.37 10.05
C GLY A 36 0.40 3.78 11.20
N ARG A 37 0.21 4.26 12.45
CA ARG A 37 1.04 3.90 13.60
C ARG A 37 1.15 2.39 13.82
N ASN A 38 0.06 1.65 13.65
CA ASN A 38 -0.01 0.21 13.86
C ASN A 38 0.03 -0.58 12.55
N LYS A 39 0.34 0.09 11.44
CA LYS A 39 0.37 -0.51 10.10
C LYS A 39 1.81 -0.80 9.67
N LYS A 40 1.99 -1.75 8.75
CA LYS A 40 3.29 -2.07 8.16
C LYS A 40 3.73 -0.98 7.17
N ALA A 41 5.02 -0.94 6.86
CA ALA A 41 5.59 0.01 5.89
C ALA A 41 4.89 -0.02 4.54
N PHE A 42 4.51 -1.20 4.06
CA PHE A 42 3.74 -1.37 2.82
C PHE A 42 2.41 -0.57 2.82
N TYR A 43 1.64 -0.64 3.91
CA TYR A 43 0.43 0.17 4.05
C TYR A 43 0.72 1.67 3.93
N VAL A 44 1.73 2.14 4.66
CA VAL A 44 2.08 3.58 4.65
C VAL A 44 2.54 4.01 3.26
N ALA A 45 3.38 3.22 2.61
CA ALA A 45 3.88 3.50 1.27
C ALA A 45 2.73 3.59 0.25
N THR A 46 1.82 2.62 0.25
CA THR A 46 0.67 2.58 -0.66
C THR A 46 -0.25 3.77 -0.44
N VAL A 47 -0.68 4.00 0.79
CA VAL A 47 -1.66 5.07 1.08
C VAL A 47 -1.05 6.45 0.82
N VAL A 48 0.18 6.70 1.29
CA VAL A 48 0.85 7.99 1.06
C VAL A 48 1.12 8.19 -0.44
N GLY A 49 1.53 7.14 -1.15
CA GLY A 49 1.75 7.17 -2.60
C GLY A 49 0.49 7.55 -3.36
N ALA A 50 -0.65 6.89 -3.08
CA ALA A 50 -1.93 7.17 -3.71
C ALA A 50 -2.39 8.62 -3.46
N TYR A 51 -2.37 9.07 -2.21
CA TYR A 51 -2.74 10.45 -1.87
C TYR A 51 -1.81 11.49 -2.50
N ARG A 52 -0.50 11.22 -2.55
CA ARG A 52 0.48 12.12 -3.17
C ARG A 52 0.23 12.27 -4.67
N ARG A 53 -0.04 11.18 -5.38
CA ARG A 53 -0.32 11.18 -6.82
C ARG A 53 -1.56 12.00 -7.15
N VAL A 54 -2.64 11.86 -6.35
CA VAL A 54 -3.84 12.68 -6.54
C VAL A 54 -3.56 14.16 -6.28
N LEU A 55 -2.78 14.49 -5.24
CA LEU A 55 -2.36 15.88 -4.99
C LEU A 55 -1.44 16.43 -6.10
N ASP A 56 -0.73 15.57 -6.82
CA ASP A 56 0.10 15.94 -7.98
C ASP A 56 -0.71 16.00 -9.29
N GLY A 57 -2.03 15.75 -9.24
CA GLY A 57 -2.96 15.94 -10.34
C GLY A 57 -3.40 14.66 -11.05
N GLU A 58 -3.07 13.48 -10.53
CA GLU A 58 -3.61 12.23 -11.08
C GLU A 58 -5.07 12.05 -10.65
N PRO A 59 -5.96 11.59 -11.55
CA PRO A 59 -7.36 11.35 -11.21
C PRO A 59 -7.51 10.33 -10.09
N PRO A 60 -8.35 10.59 -9.06
CA PRO A 60 -8.51 9.68 -7.92
C PRO A 60 -8.93 8.27 -8.30
N GLU A 61 -9.74 8.12 -9.35
CA GLU A 61 -10.23 6.83 -9.86
C GLU A 61 -9.12 5.93 -10.41
N VAL A 62 -8.00 6.50 -10.82
CA VAL A 62 -6.84 5.73 -11.33
C VAL A 62 -6.08 5.05 -10.20
N VAL A 63 -6.06 5.67 -9.02
CA VAL A 63 -5.28 5.17 -7.87
C VAL A 63 -6.14 4.57 -6.76
N ALA A 64 -7.46 4.68 -6.85
CA ALA A 64 -8.37 4.24 -5.79
C ALA A 64 -8.23 2.74 -5.46
N ASP A 65 -8.05 1.90 -6.49
CA ASP A 65 -7.93 0.45 -6.32
C ASP A 65 -6.65 0.05 -5.56
N GLU A 66 -5.61 0.89 -5.56
CA GLU A 66 -4.40 0.64 -4.78
C GLU A 66 -4.68 0.64 -3.27
N LEU A 67 -5.69 1.37 -2.82
CA LEU A 67 -6.09 1.38 -1.41
C LEU A 67 -6.75 0.07 -0.98
N LEU A 68 -7.31 -0.71 -1.90
CA LEU A 68 -7.87 -2.04 -1.64
C LEU A 68 -6.76 -3.10 -1.45
N ALA A 69 -5.55 -2.81 -1.93
CA ALA A 69 -4.40 -3.68 -1.79
C ALA A 69 -3.88 -3.79 -0.34
N VAL A 70 -4.21 -2.85 0.52
CA VAL A 70 -3.74 -2.81 1.90
C VAL A 70 -4.84 -3.16 2.88
N SER A 71 -4.48 -3.65 4.07
CA SER A 71 -5.44 -4.05 5.09
C SER A 71 -6.23 -2.85 5.63
N HIS A 72 -7.52 -2.83 5.35
CA HIS A 72 -8.46 -1.77 5.71
C HIS A 72 -9.80 -2.33 6.21
N ARG A 73 -10.57 -1.52 6.92
CA ARG A 73 -12.00 -1.74 7.15
C ARG A 73 -12.77 -1.12 5.97
N PRO A 74 -14.07 -1.43 5.81
CA PRO A 74 -14.87 -0.74 4.80
C PRO A 74 -14.64 0.77 4.82
N TYR A 75 -14.44 1.37 3.67
CA TYR A 75 -14.18 2.79 3.56
C TYR A 75 -15.44 3.63 3.69
N GLY A 76 -15.29 4.82 4.23
CA GLY A 76 -16.31 5.85 4.34
C GLY A 76 -15.68 7.24 4.45
N THR A 77 -16.55 8.25 4.39
CA THR A 77 -16.11 9.66 4.48
C THR A 77 -16.29 10.27 5.89
N GLY A 78 -16.56 9.42 6.90
CA GLY A 78 -16.81 9.91 8.26
C GLY A 78 -18.01 10.85 8.30
N PHE A 79 -17.82 12.02 8.95
CA PHE A 79 -18.87 13.04 9.09
C PHE A 79 -18.83 14.13 8.01
N TYR A 80 -17.98 14.00 6.96
CA TYR A 80 -17.80 15.09 6.00
C TYR A 80 -19.02 15.36 5.13
N PHE A 81 -19.78 14.32 4.77
CA PHE A 81 -20.92 14.45 3.84
C PHE A 81 -22.23 13.90 4.41
N SER A 82 -22.17 13.15 5.48
CA SER A 82 -23.33 12.53 6.12
C SER A 82 -23.02 12.20 7.58
N GLU A 83 -23.98 11.62 8.30
CA GLU A 83 -23.68 10.95 9.58
C GLU A 83 -22.72 9.78 9.35
N ALA A 84 -21.76 9.62 10.28
CA ALA A 84 -20.80 8.55 10.16
C ALA A 84 -21.47 7.18 10.32
N GLU A 85 -21.26 6.34 9.33
CA GLU A 85 -21.77 4.99 9.33
C GLU A 85 -20.87 4.04 10.13
N GLN A 86 -21.48 3.08 10.81
CA GLN A 86 -20.75 1.97 11.41
C GLN A 86 -20.64 0.79 10.45
N ALA A 87 -19.54 0.03 10.54
CA ALA A 87 -19.34 -1.19 9.78
C ALA A 87 -19.96 -2.39 10.55
N THR A 88 -21.29 -2.48 10.57
CA THR A 88 -22.01 -3.51 11.34
C THR A 88 -21.96 -4.90 10.71
N ALA A 89 -21.76 -4.98 9.39
CA ALA A 89 -21.64 -6.23 8.64
C ALA A 89 -20.18 -6.70 8.49
N TYR A 90 -19.30 -6.26 9.37
CA TYR A 90 -17.88 -6.39 9.23
C TYR A 90 -17.34 -7.71 9.80
N ASP A 91 -16.78 -8.56 8.94
CA ASP A 91 -16.21 -9.85 9.31
C ASP A 91 -14.66 -9.82 9.46
N GLY A 92 -14.08 -8.65 9.57
CA GLY A 92 -12.63 -8.47 9.71
C GLY A 92 -12.05 -7.42 8.76
N TYR A 93 -10.71 -7.36 8.69
CA TYR A 93 -10.01 -6.49 7.75
C TYR A 93 -10.07 -7.09 6.34
N GLU A 94 -10.40 -6.26 5.37
CA GLU A 94 -10.34 -6.58 3.95
C GLU A 94 -8.93 -6.31 3.43
N GLN A 95 -8.47 -7.11 2.50
CA GLN A 95 -7.20 -6.92 1.79
C GLN A 95 -7.20 -7.79 0.55
N GLU A 96 -7.08 -7.16 -0.62
CA GLU A 96 -7.12 -7.88 -1.91
C GLU A 96 -5.77 -8.47 -2.30
N THR A 97 -4.67 -7.91 -1.80
CA THR A 97 -3.32 -8.37 -2.16
C THR A 97 -2.49 -8.73 -0.94
N MET A 98 -1.44 -9.52 -1.16
CA MET A 98 -0.50 -9.89 -0.10
C MET A 98 0.87 -9.31 -0.41
N HIS A 99 1.46 -8.60 0.56
CA HIS A 99 2.84 -8.13 0.47
C HIS A 99 3.79 -9.34 0.51
N VAL A 100 4.41 -9.66 -0.62
CA VAL A 100 5.23 -10.86 -0.77
C VAL A 100 6.72 -10.59 -0.68
N ALA A 101 7.18 -9.40 -1.06
CA ALA A 101 8.60 -9.06 -1.00
C ALA A 101 8.83 -7.54 -0.99
N ASP A 102 10.00 -7.13 -0.50
CA ASP A 102 10.54 -5.78 -0.68
C ASP A 102 11.66 -5.82 -1.72
N VAL A 103 11.67 -4.88 -2.64
CA VAL A 103 12.81 -4.70 -3.54
C VAL A 103 13.96 -4.10 -2.75
N VAL A 104 15.09 -4.82 -2.67
CA VAL A 104 16.26 -4.42 -1.88
C VAL A 104 17.29 -3.68 -2.73
N ALA A 105 17.43 -4.10 -3.97
CA ALA A 105 18.29 -3.44 -4.95
C ALA A 105 17.73 -3.68 -6.35
N SER A 106 17.79 -2.65 -7.17
CA SER A 106 17.62 -2.74 -8.60
C SER A 106 18.80 -2.04 -9.21
N SER A 107 19.73 -2.76 -9.79
CA SER A 107 20.92 -2.24 -10.50
C SER A 107 21.57 -0.92 -9.97
N PRO A 108 22.88 -0.76 -9.99
CA PRO A 108 23.61 0.32 -9.30
C PRO A 108 23.43 1.73 -9.88
N ARG A 109 22.45 1.98 -10.74
CA ARG A 109 22.25 3.27 -11.41
C ARG A 109 21.34 4.26 -10.70
N HIS A 110 20.78 3.94 -9.52
CA HIS A 110 20.03 4.88 -8.70
C HIS A 110 20.62 4.99 -7.29
N PRO A 111 21.66 5.81 -7.09
CA PRO A 111 22.32 5.96 -5.79
C PRO A 111 21.53 6.76 -4.76
N GLU A 112 20.36 7.28 -5.05
CA GLU A 112 19.75 8.31 -4.21
C GLU A 112 18.73 7.83 -3.15
N ARG A 113 18.47 6.54 -3.03
CA ARG A 113 17.61 6.02 -1.94
C ARG A 113 18.03 4.64 -1.46
N SER A 114 19.27 4.50 -1.08
CA SER A 114 19.67 3.35 -0.30
C SER A 114 19.22 3.52 1.15
N VAL A 115 18.26 2.73 1.58
CA VAL A 115 18.36 2.21 2.94
C VAL A 115 19.64 1.39 2.90
N GLN A 116 20.74 2.03 3.27
CA GLN A 116 22.03 1.38 3.41
C GLN A 116 21.94 0.28 4.46
N ARG A 117 21.61 -0.91 4.04
CA ARG A 117 22.26 -2.10 4.52
C ARG A 117 23.13 -2.54 3.37
N GLU A 118 24.43 -2.34 3.53
CA GLU A 118 25.44 -3.02 2.74
C GLU A 118 25.17 -4.53 2.88
N VAL A 119 24.44 -5.08 1.94
CA VAL A 119 24.36 -6.51 1.76
C VAL A 119 25.53 -6.81 0.81
N GLU A 120 26.70 -7.02 1.39
CA GLU A 120 27.86 -7.51 0.65
C GLU A 120 27.48 -8.83 -0.05
N GLY A 121 27.69 -8.93 -1.34
CA GLY A 121 27.65 -10.19 -2.08
C GLY A 121 26.55 -10.37 -3.11
N PHE A 122 25.78 -9.33 -3.47
CA PHE A 122 24.89 -9.44 -4.63
C PHE A 122 25.66 -9.30 -5.94
N PRO A 123 25.47 -10.22 -6.91
CA PRO A 123 26.00 -10.04 -8.26
C PRO A 123 25.42 -8.75 -8.84
N ASP A 124 26.27 -7.92 -9.41
CA ASP A 124 25.88 -6.66 -10.06
C ASP A 124 25.33 -6.95 -11.48
N ASP A 125 24.20 -7.65 -11.55
CA ASP A 125 23.55 -7.98 -12.81
C ASP A 125 22.27 -7.15 -12.97
N PRO A 126 22.22 -6.21 -13.94
CA PRO A 126 21.08 -5.34 -14.18
C PRO A 126 19.83 -6.07 -14.67
N GLN A 127 19.91 -7.37 -14.96
CA GLN A 127 18.77 -8.17 -15.41
C GLN A 127 17.92 -8.70 -14.27
N TYR A 128 18.41 -8.68 -13.02
CA TYR A 128 17.71 -9.24 -11.87
C TYR A 128 17.24 -8.19 -10.89
N LEU A 129 16.08 -8.43 -10.30
CA LEU A 129 15.59 -7.75 -9.11
C LEU A 129 15.95 -8.56 -7.87
N TYR A 130 16.58 -7.92 -6.90
CA TYR A 130 16.88 -8.53 -5.62
C TYR A 130 15.75 -8.25 -4.64
N LEU A 131 15.15 -9.32 -4.13
CA LEU A 131 13.97 -9.26 -3.30
C LEU A 131 14.24 -9.82 -1.90
N LEU A 132 13.83 -9.06 -0.89
CA LEU A 132 13.71 -9.59 0.47
C LEU A 132 12.33 -10.22 0.61
N CYS A 133 12.27 -11.55 0.58
CA CYS A 133 11.03 -12.30 0.65
C CYS A 133 10.35 -12.12 2.03
N ARG A 134 9.06 -11.84 2.01
CA ARG A 134 8.19 -11.70 3.19
C ARG A 134 7.12 -12.78 3.26
N ASN A 135 6.66 -13.24 2.11
CA ASN A 135 5.69 -14.30 1.98
C ASN A 135 6.04 -15.19 0.78
N ARG A 136 5.36 -16.31 0.65
CA ARG A 136 5.62 -17.28 -0.43
C ARG A 136 5.09 -16.73 -1.75
N PHE A 137 5.88 -16.89 -2.79
CA PHE A 137 5.51 -16.74 -4.20
C PHE A 137 6.40 -17.68 -5.02
N ALA A 138 6.03 -17.94 -6.26
CA ALA A 138 6.68 -18.90 -7.13
C ALA A 138 6.84 -18.36 -8.55
N GLU A 139 7.61 -19.08 -9.36
CA GLU A 139 7.65 -18.82 -10.80
C GLU A 139 6.26 -18.99 -11.41
N GLY A 140 5.89 -18.06 -12.30
CA GLY A 140 4.58 -17.99 -12.91
C GLY A 140 3.58 -17.12 -12.18
N ASP A 141 3.84 -16.74 -10.92
CA ASP A 141 2.98 -15.82 -10.19
C ASP A 141 3.03 -14.42 -10.82
N GLU A 142 1.88 -13.77 -10.84
CA GLU A 142 1.78 -12.36 -11.21
C GLU A 142 1.96 -11.51 -9.96
N LEU A 143 2.96 -10.64 -9.99
CA LEU A 143 3.23 -9.68 -8.91
C LEU A 143 2.97 -8.27 -9.40
N GLU A 144 2.54 -7.43 -8.46
CA GLU A 144 2.40 -6.00 -8.66
C GLU A 144 3.47 -5.26 -7.88
N VAL A 145 4.28 -4.47 -8.57
CA VAL A 145 5.37 -3.68 -7.97
C VAL A 145 4.87 -2.26 -7.72
N LEU A 146 4.85 -1.88 -6.46
CA LEU A 146 4.59 -0.52 -6.04
C LEU A 146 5.89 0.30 -6.10
N ALA A 147 5.88 1.39 -6.84
CA ALA A 147 6.99 2.33 -6.94
C ALA A 147 6.58 3.74 -6.49
N PRO A 148 7.50 4.53 -5.92
CA PRO A 148 7.20 5.91 -5.56
C PRO A 148 6.86 6.76 -6.80
N HIS A 149 5.78 7.55 -6.72
CA HIS A 149 5.35 8.50 -7.75
C HIS A 149 4.98 7.90 -9.11
N GLU A 150 4.79 6.60 -9.20
CA GLU A 150 4.39 5.90 -10.43
C GLU A 150 3.21 4.98 -10.14
N SER A 151 2.44 4.69 -11.19
CA SER A 151 1.46 3.62 -11.15
C SER A 151 2.14 2.28 -10.92
N SER A 152 1.49 1.39 -10.19
CA SER A 152 1.98 0.03 -9.99
C SER A 152 2.21 -0.67 -11.34
N ARG A 153 3.19 -1.56 -11.37
CA ARG A 153 3.53 -2.33 -12.57
C ARG A 153 3.37 -3.81 -12.28
N ARG A 154 2.70 -4.51 -13.17
CA ARG A 154 2.57 -5.97 -13.08
C ARG A 154 3.73 -6.66 -13.79
N LEU A 155 4.21 -7.73 -13.19
CA LEU A 155 5.22 -8.60 -13.74
C LEU A 155 4.89 -10.06 -13.43
N ILE A 156 5.39 -10.96 -14.29
CA ILE A 156 5.32 -12.40 -14.05
C ILE A 156 6.69 -12.85 -13.56
N VAL A 157 6.71 -13.57 -12.43
CA VAL A 157 7.95 -14.11 -11.87
C VAL A 157 8.56 -15.13 -12.83
N ARG A 158 9.82 -14.92 -13.18
CA ARG A 158 10.62 -15.83 -14.01
C ARG A 158 12.03 -15.93 -13.45
N ASP A 159 12.68 -17.05 -13.66
CA ASP A 159 14.07 -17.28 -13.26
C ASP A 159 14.31 -16.97 -11.76
N LEU A 160 13.46 -17.53 -10.90
CA LEU A 160 13.53 -17.31 -9.45
C LEU A 160 14.67 -18.10 -8.83
N HIS A 161 15.66 -17.40 -8.28
CA HIS A 161 16.79 -18.01 -7.61
C HIS A 161 16.87 -17.60 -6.13
N TRP A 162 17.17 -18.57 -5.27
CA TRP A 162 17.46 -18.31 -3.88
C TRP A 162 18.92 -17.95 -3.69
N LEU A 163 19.17 -16.81 -3.07
CA LEU A 163 20.51 -16.46 -2.61
C LEU A 163 20.67 -16.92 -1.16
N ASN A 164 21.48 -17.93 -0.95
CA ASN A 164 21.92 -18.30 0.38
C ASN A 164 23.00 -17.33 0.84
N THR A 165 22.63 -16.42 1.73
CA THR A 165 23.59 -15.51 2.38
C THR A 165 24.36 -16.15 3.53
N PHE A 166 24.18 -17.46 3.75
CA PHE A 166 24.94 -18.26 4.72
C PHE A 166 25.81 -19.26 3.94
N GLY A 167 27.06 -18.84 3.67
CA GLY A 167 28.13 -19.74 3.30
C GLY A 167 28.65 -20.52 4.50
#